data_6c20ee508c48e8a11d5339ff122d829f
#
_entry.id   6c20ee508c48e8a11d5339ff122d829f
#
_cell.length_a   1.000
_cell.length_b   1.000
_cell.length_c   1.000
_cell.angle_alpha   90.00
_cell.angle_beta   90.00
_cell.angle_gamma   90.00
#
_symmetry.space_group_name_H-M   'P 1'
#
loop_
_entity.id
_entity.type
_entity.pdbx_description
1 polymer ?
#
loop_
_entity_poly.entity_id
_entity_poly.type
_entity_poly.pdbx_seq_one_letter_code
_entity_poly.pdbx_strand_id
1 'polypeptide(L)'
;MQMKGKNPVINGIIARGLGEGTYFMSMHHYQQEIKKRLGFRAYPGTLNLKVSRSQRNSFKKINPIKIDGFKKNNKIFGGADCYKAKIKNIHGSVIVPHLTKHKNVIEFIAPVHIKSELKIKDGDKIKLELL
;
A
#
# COMPACT_ATOMS: atom_id res chain seq x y z
N MET A 1 7.72 -4.42 -32.22
CA MET A 1 6.74 -4.67 -31.15
C MET A 1 7.33 -4.45 -29.80
N GLN A 2 6.61 -3.79 -28.97
CA GLN A 2 7.02 -3.57 -27.61
C GLN A 2 6.96 -4.86 -26.81
N MET A 3 8.12 -5.36 -26.40
CA MET A 3 8.12 -6.41 -25.41
C MET A 3 7.70 -5.84 -24.08
N LYS A 4 6.60 -6.33 -23.59
CA LYS A 4 6.19 -5.97 -22.27
C LYS A 4 7.15 -6.60 -21.28
N GLY A 5 7.90 -5.79 -20.61
CA GLY A 5 8.76 -6.28 -19.55
C GLY A 5 7.96 -6.96 -18.47
N LYS A 6 8.63 -7.73 -17.65
CA LYS A 6 8.01 -8.26 -16.45
C LYS A 6 7.60 -7.11 -15.55
N ASN A 7 6.47 -7.25 -14.87
CA ASN A 7 6.07 -6.29 -13.87
C ASN A 7 7.14 -6.21 -12.79
N PRO A 8 7.47 -5.01 -12.30
CA PRO A 8 8.44 -4.89 -11.23
C PRO A 8 8.03 -5.69 -10.01
N VAL A 9 9.00 -6.35 -9.41
CA VAL A 9 8.80 -7.14 -8.20
C VAL A 9 9.52 -6.47 -7.06
N ILE A 10 8.81 -6.28 -5.97
CA ILE A 10 9.36 -5.75 -4.73
C ILE A 10 9.50 -6.88 -3.75
N ASN A 11 10.70 -7.09 -3.22
CA ASN A 11 10.95 -8.05 -2.17
C ASN A 11 10.99 -7.33 -0.84
N GLY A 12 10.15 -7.73 0.07
CA GLY A 12 10.06 -7.09 1.37
C GLY A 12 9.99 -8.09 2.50
N ILE A 13 10.17 -7.56 3.70
CA ILE A 13 10.05 -8.34 4.94
C ILE A 13 8.85 -7.78 5.70
N ILE A 14 7.94 -8.66 6.07
CA ILE A 14 6.75 -8.24 6.81
C ILE A 14 7.18 -7.63 8.14
N ALA A 15 6.73 -6.42 8.40
CA ALA A 15 7.04 -5.69 9.61
C ALA A 15 5.75 -5.37 10.37
N ARG A 16 5.89 -5.27 11.67
CA ARG A 16 4.78 -4.84 12.52
C ARG A 16 4.52 -3.37 12.30
N GLY A 17 3.27 -3.01 12.06
CA GLY A 17 2.86 -1.62 11.99
C GLY A 17 2.62 -1.03 13.37
N LEU A 18 2.52 0.30 13.41
CA LEU A 18 2.27 1.04 14.66
C LEU A 18 0.78 1.25 14.94
N GLY A 19 -0.10 0.60 14.15
CA GLY A 19 -1.55 0.77 14.30
C GLY A 19 -2.13 1.94 13.52
N GLU A 20 -1.29 2.76 12.92
CA GLU A 20 -1.74 3.93 12.15
C GLU A 20 -2.54 3.51 10.92
N GLY A 21 -2.15 2.41 10.26
CA GLY A 21 -2.87 1.91 9.09
C GLY A 21 -4.30 1.55 9.41
N THR A 22 -4.54 0.91 10.56
CA THR A 22 -5.90 0.58 10.99
C THR A 22 -6.70 1.84 11.22
N TYR A 23 -6.11 2.82 11.88
CA TYR A 23 -6.76 4.09 12.15
C TYR A 23 -7.19 4.80 10.86
N PHE A 24 -6.25 4.97 9.92
CA PHE A 24 -6.55 5.68 8.67
C PHE A 24 -7.48 4.89 7.76
N MET A 25 -7.32 3.57 7.67
CA MET A 25 -8.16 2.75 6.80
C MET A 25 -9.57 2.56 7.35
N SER A 26 -9.81 2.96 8.61
CA SER A 26 -11.16 2.98 9.17
C SER A 26 -11.91 4.27 8.86
N MET A 27 -11.23 5.28 8.33
CA MET A 27 -11.88 6.55 8.00
C MET A 27 -12.70 6.45 6.72
N HIS A 28 -13.94 6.92 6.80
CA HIS A 28 -14.88 6.87 5.70
C HIS A 28 -14.32 7.54 4.42
N HIS A 29 -13.69 8.70 4.55
CA HIS A 29 -13.13 9.42 3.42
C HIS A 29 -12.12 8.55 2.65
N TYR A 30 -11.18 7.93 3.36
CA TYR A 30 -10.17 7.10 2.70
C TYR A 30 -10.79 5.86 2.06
N GLN A 31 -11.76 5.23 2.73
CA GLN A 31 -12.44 4.08 2.15
C GLN A 31 -13.19 4.45 0.86
N GLN A 32 -13.83 5.61 0.85
CA GLN A 32 -14.51 6.08 -0.36
C GLN A 32 -13.53 6.37 -1.49
N GLU A 33 -12.41 7.01 -1.19
CA GLU A 33 -11.39 7.31 -2.19
C GLU A 33 -10.77 6.03 -2.76
N ILE A 34 -10.50 5.05 -1.91
CA ILE A 34 -9.95 3.77 -2.33
C ILE A 34 -10.94 3.05 -3.24
N LYS A 35 -12.21 3.01 -2.86
CA LYS A 35 -13.23 2.37 -3.68
C LYS A 35 -13.38 3.08 -5.03
N LYS A 36 -13.41 4.41 -5.01
CA LYS A 36 -13.59 5.21 -6.22
C LYS A 36 -12.42 5.07 -7.18
N ARG A 37 -11.19 5.10 -6.66
CA ARG A 37 -9.99 5.17 -7.50
C ARG A 37 -9.32 3.82 -7.72
N LEU A 38 -9.45 2.89 -6.79
CA LEU A 38 -8.82 1.58 -6.89
C LEU A 38 -9.82 0.45 -7.11
N GLY A 39 -11.09 0.69 -6.87
CA GLY A 39 -12.15 -0.26 -7.20
C GLY A 39 -12.45 -1.31 -6.15
N PHE A 40 -11.92 -1.18 -4.94
CA PHE A 40 -12.22 -2.13 -3.88
C PHE A 40 -12.38 -1.44 -2.52
N ARG A 41 -13.02 -2.14 -1.61
CA ARG A 41 -13.12 -1.71 -0.23
C ARG A 41 -11.98 -2.33 0.56
N ALA A 42 -11.14 -1.51 1.14
CA ALA A 42 -9.95 -2.00 1.84
C ALA A 42 -10.32 -2.57 3.21
N TYR A 43 -9.68 -3.69 3.56
CA TYR A 43 -9.70 -4.17 4.94
C TYR A 43 -9.06 -3.09 5.82
N PRO A 44 -9.64 -2.77 7.00
CA PRO A 44 -9.11 -1.71 7.87
C PRO A 44 -7.77 -2.10 8.48
N GLY A 45 -6.71 -1.76 7.80
CA GLY A 45 -5.34 -2.06 8.20
C GLY A 45 -4.44 -2.07 6.99
N THR A 46 -3.14 -2.11 7.23
CA THR A 46 -2.16 -2.19 6.16
C THR A 46 -1.16 -3.29 6.48
N LEU A 47 -0.67 -3.95 5.43
CA LEU A 47 0.49 -4.83 5.56
C LEU A 47 1.74 -3.98 5.38
N ASN A 48 2.61 -3.98 6.37
CA ASN A 48 3.84 -3.19 6.32
C ASN A 48 4.98 -4.06 5.85
N LEU A 49 5.73 -3.58 4.86
CA LEU A 49 6.88 -4.29 4.30
C LEU A 49 8.12 -3.42 4.40
N LYS A 50 9.16 -3.95 5.03
CA LYS A 50 10.47 -3.33 4.99
C LYS A 50 11.11 -3.62 3.65
N VAL A 51 11.59 -2.58 2.99
CA VAL A 51 12.19 -2.68 1.66
C VAL A 51 13.51 -1.91 1.64
N SER A 52 14.36 -2.22 0.67
CA SER A 52 15.60 -1.46 0.48
C SER A 52 15.28 -0.07 -0.08
N ARG A 53 16.23 0.84 0.06
CA ARG A 53 16.11 2.18 -0.54
C ARG A 53 15.95 2.08 -2.06
N SER A 54 16.67 1.19 -2.68
CA SER A 54 16.60 0.98 -4.12
C SER A 54 15.18 0.58 -4.55
N GLN A 55 14.59 -0.37 -3.85
CA GLN A 55 13.22 -0.80 -4.15
C GLN A 55 12.20 0.29 -3.85
N ARG A 56 12.40 1.02 -2.78
CA ARG A 56 11.53 2.16 -2.46
C ARG A 56 11.58 3.22 -3.55
N ASN A 57 12.77 3.46 -4.08
CA ASN A 57 12.97 4.44 -5.14
C ASN A 57 12.40 4.00 -6.49
N SER A 58 12.19 2.70 -6.69
CA SER A 58 11.64 2.21 -7.96
C SER A 58 10.25 2.75 -8.26
N PHE A 59 9.51 3.15 -7.23
CA PHE A 59 8.18 3.75 -7.40
C PHE A 59 8.22 5.11 -8.07
N LYS A 60 9.35 5.81 -8.03
CA LYS A 60 9.49 7.15 -8.62
C LYS A 60 9.28 7.14 -10.13
N LYS A 61 9.45 5.99 -10.78
CA LYS A 61 9.29 5.87 -12.23
C LYS A 61 7.89 5.47 -12.65
N ILE A 62 6.98 5.31 -11.70
CA ILE A 62 5.63 4.84 -11.94
C ILE A 62 4.66 5.96 -11.63
N ASN A 63 3.69 6.18 -12.52
CA ASN A 63 2.65 7.16 -12.28
C ASN A 63 1.69 6.62 -11.21
N PRO A 64 1.54 7.31 -10.10
CA PRO A 64 0.65 6.85 -9.05
C PRO A 64 -0.82 7.15 -9.35
N ILE A 65 -1.69 6.39 -8.71
CA ILE A 65 -3.08 6.76 -8.57
C ILE A 65 -3.16 7.57 -7.26
N LYS A 66 -3.57 8.82 -7.36
CA LYS A 66 -3.55 9.71 -6.20
C LYS A 66 -4.86 9.66 -5.43
N ILE A 67 -4.74 9.58 -4.12
CA ILE A 67 -5.85 9.69 -3.20
C ILE A 67 -5.74 11.04 -2.52
N ASP A 68 -6.85 11.80 -2.52
CA ASP A 68 -6.88 13.12 -1.93
C ASP A 68 -6.94 13.06 -0.41
N GLY A 69 -6.26 14.00 0.22
CA GLY A 69 -6.41 14.24 1.64
C GLY A 69 -7.69 15.02 1.95
N PHE A 70 -7.88 15.34 3.20
CA PHE A 70 -9.03 16.13 3.62
C PHE A 70 -8.74 16.85 4.93
N LYS A 71 -9.61 17.79 5.26
CA LYS A 71 -9.52 18.56 6.50
C LYS A 71 -10.77 18.32 7.33
N LYS A 72 -10.56 18.03 8.61
CA LYS A 72 -11.66 17.81 9.54
C LYS A 72 -11.26 18.36 10.92
N ASN A 73 -12.12 19.19 11.51
CA ASN A 73 -11.89 19.77 12.85
C ASN A 73 -10.50 20.43 12.96
N ASN A 74 -10.14 21.24 11.97
CA ASN A 74 -8.85 21.92 11.88
C ASN A 74 -7.64 20.99 11.78
N LYS A 75 -7.86 19.70 11.59
CA LYS A 75 -6.80 18.73 11.39
C LYS A 75 -6.70 18.36 9.91
N ILE A 76 -5.48 18.37 9.39
CA ILE A 76 -5.22 18.02 8.00
C ILE A 76 -4.84 16.55 7.91
N PHE A 77 -5.57 15.81 7.09
CA PHE A 77 -5.26 14.42 6.77
C PHE A 77 -4.70 14.39 5.36
N GLY A 78 -3.49 13.88 5.19
CA GLY A 78 -2.79 13.91 3.92
C GLY A 78 -3.36 12.97 2.89
N GLY A 79 -3.02 13.22 1.64
CA GLY A 79 -3.28 12.30 0.55
C GLY A 79 -2.24 11.20 0.49
N ALA A 80 -2.34 10.36 -0.53
CA ALA A 80 -1.42 9.26 -0.72
C ALA A 80 -1.26 8.95 -2.19
N ASP A 81 -0.12 8.35 -2.53
CA ASP A 81 0.13 7.78 -3.85
C ASP A 81 -0.10 6.28 -3.77
N CYS A 82 -0.88 5.77 -4.71
CA CYS A 82 -1.21 4.35 -4.76
C CYS A 82 -0.69 3.72 -6.04
N TYR A 83 -0.28 2.46 -5.92
CA TYR A 83 0.26 1.69 -7.05
C TYR A 83 -0.37 0.30 -6.99
N LYS A 84 -1.17 -0.02 -8.01
CA LYS A 84 -1.82 -1.32 -8.05
C LYS A 84 -0.79 -2.43 -8.02
N ALA A 85 -1.05 -3.45 -7.22
CA ALA A 85 -0.10 -4.51 -6.98
C ALA A 85 -0.83 -5.77 -6.54
N LYS A 86 -0.09 -6.87 -6.52
CA LYS A 86 -0.62 -8.11 -5.94
C LYS A 86 0.45 -8.82 -5.14
N ILE A 87 0.00 -9.53 -4.12
CA ILE A 87 0.82 -10.47 -3.36
C ILE A 87 0.20 -11.83 -3.57
N LYS A 88 0.95 -12.73 -4.21
CA LYS A 88 0.40 -14.00 -4.69
C LYS A 88 -0.83 -13.74 -5.55
N ASN A 89 -2.00 -14.26 -5.20
CA ASN A 89 -3.23 -14.03 -5.95
C ASN A 89 -4.12 -12.93 -5.35
N ILE A 90 -3.63 -12.20 -4.35
CA ILE A 90 -4.41 -11.15 -3.71
C ILE A 90 -4.08 -9.82 -4.34
N HIS A 91 -5.05 -9.24 -5.05
CA HIS A 91 -4.94 -7.93 -5.65
C HIS A 91 -5.24 -6.85 -4.64
N GLY A 92 -4.46 -5.78 -4.69
CA GLY A 92 -4.62 -4.64 -3.83
C GLY A 92 -3.80 -3.49 -4.34
N SER A 93 -3.26 -2.69 -3.44
CA SER A 93 -2.46 -1.53 -3.81
C SER A 93 -1.39 -1.23 -2.76
N VAL A 94 -0.22 -0.85 -3.24
CA VAL A 94 0.74 -0.16 -2.39
C VAL A 94 0.17 1.22 -2.14
N ILE A 95 0.27 1.69 -0.91
CA ILE A 95 -0.14 3.04 -0.53
C ILE A 95 1.03 3.73 0.16
N VAL A 96 1.38 4.91 -0.35
CA VAL A 96 2.47 5.72 0.18
C VAL A 96 1.89 7.05 0.61
N PRO A 97 1.65 7.25 1.91
CA PRO A 97 1.11 8.51 2.40
C PRO A 97 2.07 9.67 2.11
N HIS A 98 1.54 10.81 1.66
CA HIS A 98 2.37 11.98 1.34
C HIS A 98 3.09 12.53 2.57
N LEU A 99 2.53 12.33 3.75
CA LEU A 99 3.10 12.84 5.00
C LEU A 99 3.91 11.78 5.76
N THR A 100 4.25 10.68 5.09
CA THR A 100 4.99 9.62 5.76
C THR A 100 6.43 10.04 6.07
N LYS A 101 6.90 9.62 7.25
CA LYS A 101 8.30 9.77 7.65
C LYS A 101 9.10 8.48 7.42
N HIS A 102 8.43 7.40 7.05
CA HIS A 102 9.04 6.09 6.88
C HIS A 102 9.50 5.90 5.45
N LYS A 103 10.82 5.83 5.25
CA LYS A 103 11.39 5.74 3.90
C LYS A 103 11.76 4.32 3.47
N ASN A 104 11.85 3.40 4.42
CA ASN A 104 12.22 2.00 4.16
C ASN A 104 11.06 1.04 4.38
N VAL A 105 9.85 1.58 4.45
CA VAL A 105 8.64 0.79 4.65
C VAL A 105 7.63 1.21 3.59
N ILE A 106 7.01 0.22 2.97
CA ILE A 106 5.83 0.45 2.14
C ILE A 106 4.66 -0.25 2.78
N GLU A 107 3.47 0.24 2.50
CA GLU A 107 2.24 -0.33 3.02
C GLU A 107 1.42 -0.89 1.87
N PHE A 108 0.78 -2.02 2.09
CA PHE A 108 -0.09 -2.66 1.11
C PHE A 108 -1.49 -2.79 1.69
N ILE A 109 -2.49 -2.40 0.91
CA ILE A 109 -3.90 -2.51 1.28
C ILE A 109 -4.59 -3.48 0.32
N ALA A 110 -5.57 -4.19 0.84
CA ALA A 110 -6.32 -5.18 0.06
C ALA A 110 -7.72 -5.35 0.65
N PRO A 111 -8.63 -6.01 -0.07
CA PRO A 111 -9.98 -6.24 0.47
C PRO A 111 -10.03 -7.27 1.58
N VAL A 112 -8.93 -7.94 1.89
CA VAL A 112 -8.87 -8.99 2.92
C VAL A 112 -7.70 -8.74 3.86
N HIS A 113 -7.72 -9.41 5.01
CA HIS A 113 -6.60 -9.38 5.96
C HIS A 113 -5.52 -10.32 5.44
N ILE A 114 -4.44 -9.76 4.88
CA ILE A 114 -3.41 -10.51 4.17
C ILE A 114 -2.75 -11.57 5.05
N LYS A 115 -2.37 -11.21 6.27
CA LYS A 115 -1.68 -12.15 7.17
C LYS A 115 -2.52 -13.39 7.43
N SER A 116 -3.82 -13.21 7.61
CA SER A 116 -4.73 -14.33 7.83
C SER A 116 -4.93 -15.17 6.56
N GLU A 117 -5.14 -14.50 5.43
CA GLU A 117 -5.39 -15.17 4.16
C GLU A 117 -4.21 -16.02 3.69
N LEU A 118 -2.99 -15.48 3.86
CA LEU A 118 -1.79 -16.14 3.38
C LEU A 118 -1.04 -16.87 4.49
N LYS A 119 -1.53 -16.81 5.72
CA LYS A 119 -0.90 -17.44 6.89
C LYS A 119 0.56 -17.04 7.03
N ILE A 120 0.81 -15.74 6.88
CA ILE A 120 2.15 -15.15 7.00
C ILE A 120 2.22 -14.29 8.26
N LYS A 121 3.44 -14.04 8.71
CA LYS A 121 3.68 -13.35 9.97
C LYS A 121 4.85 -12.38 9.86
N ASP A 122 5.01 -11.54 10.85
CA ASP A 122 6.13 -10.61 10.94
C ASP A 122 7.45 -11.35 10.79
N GLY A 123 8.35 -10.78 10.00
CA GLY A 123 9.63 -11.38 9.68
C GLY A 123 9.66 -12.23 8.43
N ASP A 124 8.51 -12.63 7.91
CA ASP A 124 8.45 -13.42 6.67
C ASP A 124 8.85 -12.57 5.48
N LYS A 125 9.51 -13.20 4.52
CA LYS A 125 9.82 -12.57 3.24
C LYS A 125 8.64 -12.71 2.31
N ILE A 126 8.34 -11.66 1.57
CA ILE A 126 7.20 -11.66 0.66
C ILE A 126 7.57 -10.96 -0.64
N LYS A 127 7.00 -11.43 -1.74
CA LYS A 127 7.12 -10.79 -3.05
C LYS A 127 5.84 -10.06 -3.38
N LEU A 128 5.98 -8.82 -3.79
CA LEU A 128 4.87 -8.00 -4.24
C LEU A 128 5.12 -7.64 -5.70
N GLU A 129 4.13 -7.90 -6.55
CA GLU A 129 4.22 -7.55 -7.97
C GLU A 129 3.43 -6.28 -8.25
N LEU A 130 4.09 -5.29 -8.83
CA LEU A 130 3.41 -4.09 -9.31
C LEU A 130 2.71 -4.41 -10.64
N LEU A 131 1.52 -3.90 -10.80
CA LEU A 131 0.69 -4.18 -11.99
C LEU A 131 0.70 -3.03 -12.97
#